data_28f8235355cbd46574d3666a55bb65aa
#
_entry.id   28f8235355cbd46574d3666a55bb65aa
#
_cell.length_a   1.000
_cell.length_b   1.000
_cell.length_c   1.000
_cell.angle_alpha   90.00
_cell.angle_beta   90.00
_cell.angle_gamma   90.00
#
_symmetry.space_group_name_H-M   'P 1'
#
loop_
_entity.id
_entity.type
_entity.pdbx_description
1 polymer ?
#
loop_
_entity_poly.entity_id
_entity_poly.type
_entity_poly.pdbx_seq_one_letter_code
_entity_poly.pdbx_strand_id
1 'polypeptide(L)'
;MVSVRMGIIGCGAIGSDVAKAADEMEDIEKIFLYDIKIEKAEELCKEIKKGEVKKVSEFLDKVDIVFEAASQKAVREYAMEVINAGKDLIIMSIGSLFDDDLREKLIERAKEKKCKIYLPSGAVCGIDGIKAAKIGGLDEVTLVTTKSPNALGKELDKRTIIFEGSARKAVNEFPRNINVAGCLSLAGVGFDKTKVKIVADPVVKYNSHRILAHGKFGRMRAEVENLPNPNNPGSSYLASLSAIATLRRAIEPIQIGA
;
A
#
# COMPACT_ATOMS: atom_id res chain seq x y z
N MET A 1 1.27 -18.48 -22.03
CA MET A 1 1.20 -17.64 -20.82
C MET A 1 1.49 -16.22 -21.25
N VAL A 2 0.78 -15.25 -20.77
CA VAL A 2 1.05 -13.83 -21.11
C VAL A 2 2.25 -13.41 -20.26
N SER A 3 3.35 -13.07 -20.92
CA SER A 3 4.56 -12.61 -20.26
C SER A 3 4.42 -11.12 -19.91
N VAL A 4 4.58 -10.76 -18.64
CA VAL A 4 4.38 -9.41 -18.10
C VAL A 4 5.73 -8.74 -17.88
N ARG A 5 5.84 -7.48 -18.32
CA ARG A 5 6.98 -6.60 -18.03
C ARG A 5 6.56 -5.57 -17.00
N MET A 6 7.32 -5.39 -15.97
CA MET A 6 6.97 -4.45 -14.90
C MET A 6 8.03 -3.37 -14.71
N GLY A 7 7.58 -2.19 -14.28
CA GLY A 7 8.43 -1.13 -13.77
C GLY A 7 8.29 -1.01 -12.26
N ILE A 8 9.38 -0.79 -11.55
CA ILE A 8 9.39 -0.50 -10.11
C ILE A 8 9.94 0.90 -9.87
N ILE A 9 9.15 1.75 -9.22
CA ILE A 9 9.54 3.09 -8.78
C ILE A 9 9.75 3.02 -7.27
N GLY A 10 11.02 3.10 -6.84
CA GLY A 10 11.46 2.97 -5.46
C GLY A 10 12.03 1.60 -5.12
N CYS A 11 13.35 1.56 -4.90
CA CYS A 11 14.13 0.36 -4.57
C CYS A 11 14.46 0.29 -3.07
N GLY A 12 13.54 0.77 -2.21
CA GLY A 12 13.59 0.59 -0.77
C GLY A 12 13.18 -0.84 -0.35
N ALA A 13 12.97 -1.07 0.95
CA ALA A 13 12.66 -2.41 1.48
C ALA A 13 11.51 -3.10 0.75
N ILE A 14 10.35 -2.42 0.59
CA ILE A 14 9.18 -3.02 -0.07
C ILE A 14 9.44 -3.23 -1.57
N GLY A 15 10.03 -2.24 -2.25
CA GLY A 15 10.37 -2.37 -3.67
C GLY A 15 11.35 -3.50 -3.93
N SER A 16 12.35 -3.68 -3.06
CA SER A 16 13.29 -4.80 -3.13
C SER A 16 12.62 -6.15 -2.87
N ASP A 17 11.74 -6.24 -1.86
CA ASP A 17 11.00 -7.48 -1.57
C ASP A 17 10.12 -7.88 -2.77
N VAL A 18 9.44 -6.91 -3.40
CA VAL A 18 8.60 -7.14 -4.58
C VAL A 18 9.44 -7.50 -5.80
N ALA A 19 10.57 -6.82 -6.04
CA ALA A 19 11.46 -7.11 -7.16
C ALA A 19 12.01 -8.55 -7.09
N LYS A 20 12.47 -8.97 -5.91
CA LYS A 20 12.97 -10.33 -5.68
C LYS A 20 11.87 -11.38 -5.86
N ALA A 21 10.66 -11.12 -5.33
CA ALA A 21 9.53 -12.03 -5.54
C ALA A 21 9.11 -12.11 -7.01
N ALA A 22 9.11 -10.97 -7.73
CA ALA A 22 8.78 -10.92 -9.16
C ALA A 22 9.83 -11.62 -10.03
N ASP A 23 11.11 -11.57 -9.64
CA ASP A 23 12.19 -12.25 -10.35
C ASP A 23 12.00 -13.78 -10.40
N GLU A 24 11.38 -14.35 -9.36
CA GLU A 24 11.06 -15.77 -9.26
C GLU A 24 9.71 -16.16 -9.90
N MET A 25 8.89 -15.20 -10.36
CA MET A 25 7.60 -15.48 -11.01
C MET A 25 7.82 -15.80 -12.50
N GLU A 26 7.29 -16.93 -12.98
CA GLU A 26 7.40 -17.35 -14.38
C GLU A 26 6.71 -16.38 -15.34
N ASP A 27 5.60 -15.77 -14.90
CA ASP A 27 4.82 -14.81 -15.69
C ASP A 27 5.50 -13.44 -15.83
N ILE A 28 6.55 -13.14 -15.07
CA ILE A 28 7.33 -11.90 -15.20
C ILE A 28 8.54 -12.13 -16.11
N GLU A 29 8.58 -11.39 -17.21
CA GLU A 29 9.67 -11.44 -18.20
C GLU A 29 10.82 -10.49 -17.86
N LYS A 30 10.49 -9.27 -17.45
CA LYS A 30 11.44 -8.17 -17.26
C LYS A 30 11.01 -7.24 -16.14
N ILE A 31 12.00 -6.73 -15.39
CA ILE A 31 11.81 -5.79 -14.29
C ILE A 31 12.67 -4.56 -14.52
N PHE A 32 12.05 -3.42 -14.80
CA PHE A 32 12.75 -2.13 -14.87
C PHE A 32 12.74 -1.48 -13.50
N LEU A 33 13.92 -1.05 -13.03
CA LEU A 33 14.14 -0.50 -11.70
C LEU A 33 14.47 0.99 -11.78
N TYR A 34 13.79 1.79 -11.00
CA TYR A 34 14.07 3.21 -10.83
C TYR A 34 14.03 3.60 -9.35
N ASP A 35 15.05 4.32 -8.91
CA ASP A 35 15.07 5.04 -7.63
C ASP A 35 15.73 6.41 -7.85
N ILE A 36 15.30 7.42 -7.09
CA ILE A 36 15.94 8.74 -7.13
C ILE A 36 17.42 8.67 -6.70
N LYS A 37 17.76 7.69 -5.86
CA LYS A 37 19.13 7.27 -5.54
C LYS A 37 19.47 6.09 -6.43
N ILE A 38 20.09 6.39 -7.56
CA ILE A 38 20.39 5.41 -8.61
C ILE A 38 21.14 4.18 -8.07
N GLU A 39 22.00 4.40 -7.09
CA GLU A 39 22.82 3.35 -6.47
C GLU A 39 21.94 2.23 -5.88
N LYS A 40 20.75 2.57 -5.32
CA LYS A 40 19.81 1.57 -4.80
C LYS A 40 19.21 0.70 -5.90
N ALA A 41 18.91 1.28 -7.05
CA ALA A 41 18.41 0.52 -8.19
C ALA A 41 19.51 -0.38 -8.77
N GLU A 42 20.75 0.11 -8.85
CA GLU A 42 21.92 -0.65 -9.31
C GLU A 42 22.27 -1.80 -8.35
N GLU A 43 22.21 -1.58 -7.04
CA GLU A 43 22.43 -2.63 -6.05
C GLU A 43 21.36 -3.73 -6.17
N LEU A 44 20.08 -3.35 -6.20
CA LEU A 44 18.98 -4.31 -6.36
C LEU A 44 19.06 -5.07 -7.69
N CYS A 45 19.48 -4.39 -8.77
CA CYS A 45 19.63 -5.01 -10.08
C CYS A 45 20.66 -6.15 -10.09
N LYS A 46 21.69 -6.08 -9.25
CA LYS A 46 22.70 -7.14 -9.09
C LYS A 46 22.17 -8.37 -8.37
N GLU A 47 21.08 -8.21 -7.61
CA GLU A 47 20.48 -9.27 -6.80
C GLU A 47 19.40 -10.06 -7.53
N ILE A 48 18.95 -9.60 -8.70
CA ILE A 48 17.89 -10.22 -9.51
C ILE A 48 18.34 -10.47 -10.95
N LYS A 49 17.80 -11.51 -11.59
CA LYS A 49 18.20 -11.94 -12.94
C LYS A 49 17.50 -11.13 -14.04
N LYS A 50 16.24 -10.70 -13.81
CA LYS A 50 15.38 -10.05 -14.80
C LYS A 50 15.48 -8.51 -14.74
N GLY A 51 16.35 -7.97 -13.86
CA GLY A 51 16.48 -6.54 -13.59
C GLY A 51 17.15 -5.74 -14.69
N GLU A 52 16.73 -4.49 -14.86
CA GLU A 52 17.40 -3.47 -15.66
C GLU A 52 17.12 -2.09 -15.08
N VAL A 53 18.17 -1.27 -14.86
CA VAL A 53 18.02 0.09 -14.35
C VAL A 53 17.69 1.04 -15.48
N LYS A 54 16.57 1.79 -15.37
CA LYS A 54 16.13 2.78 -16.34
C LYS A 54 15.34 3.91 -15.68
N LYS A 55 15.33 5.10 -16.28
CA LYS A 55 14.42 6.17 -15.90
C LYS A 55 12.98 5.79 -16.22
N VAL A 56 12.02 6.37 -15.48
CA VAL A 56 10.59 6.07 -15.68
C VAL A 56 10.18 6.32 -17.13
N SER A 57 10.56 7.45 -17.72
CA SER A 57 10.26 7.80 -19.12
C SER A 57 10.84 6.83 -20.17
N GLU A 58 11.87 6.05 -19.81
CA GLU A 58 12.54 5.13 -20.73
C GLU A 58 11.93 3.72 -20.72
N PHE A 59 11.10 3.40 -19.73
CA PHE A 59 10.48 2.09 -19.64
C PHE A 59 8.94 2.10 -19.75
N LEU A 60 8.28 3.24 -19.65
CA LEU A 60 6.81 3.28 -19.63
C LEU A 60 6.16 2.65 -20.87
N ASP A 61 6.75 2.80 -22.05
CA ASP A 61 6.27 2.18 -23.28
C ASP A 61 6.51 0.66 -23.34
N LYS A 62 7.39 0.14 -22.47
CA LYS A 62 7.88 -1.24 -22.46
C LYS A 62 7.27 -2.13 -21.38
N VAL A 63 6.50 -1.56 -20.47
CA VAL A 63 5.90 -2.28 -19.34
C VAL A 63 4.38 -2.45 -19.52
N ASP A 64 3.82 -3.39 -18.79
CA ASP A 64 2.38 -3.63 -18.71
C ASP A 64 1.83 -3.06 -17.39
N ILE A 65 2.64 -3.11 -16.32
CA ILE A 65 2.29 -2.68 -14.99
C ILE A 65 3.45 -1.94 -14.32
N VAL A 66 3.14 -0.93 -13.54
CA VAL A 66 4.11 -0.19 -12.71
C VAL A 66 3.77 -0.38 -11.23
N PHE A 67 4.80 -0.64 -10.42
CA PHE A 67 4.73 -0.75 -8.98
C PHE A 67 5.43 0.44 -8.31
N GLU A 68 4.68 1.26 -7.57
CA GLU A 68 5.23 2.38 -6.81
C GLU A 68 5.41 1.99 -5.34
N ALA A 69 6.65 2.07 -4.83
CA ALA A 69 7.05 1.85 -3.44
C ALA A 69 8.05 2.89 -2.94
N ALA A 70 7.97 4.11 -3.41
CA ALA A 70 8.93 5.17 -3.09
C ALA A 70 8.37 6.15 -2.05
N SER A 71 7.38 6.95 -2.42
CA SER A 71 6.84 8.00 -1.56
C SER A 71 5.56 8.64 -2.13
N GLN A 72 4.81 9.36 -1.27
CA GLN A 72 3.69 10.17 -1.73
C GLN A 72 4.09 11.21 -2.79
N LYS A 73 5.34 11.71 -2.73
CA LYS A 73 5.87 12.64 -3.76
C LYS A 73 6.03 11.92 -5.11
N ALA A 74 6.54 10.69 -5.11
CA ALA A 74 6.69 9.90 -6.33
C ALA A 74 5.33 9.58 -6.98
N VAL A 75 4.29 9.31 -6.17
CA VAL A 75 2.93 9.14 -6.71
C VAL A 75 2.45 10.42 -7.41
N ARG A 76 2.64 11.60 -6.80
CA ARG A 76 2.26 12.88 -7.44
C ARG A 76 3.02 13.16 -8.72
N GLU A 77 4.27 12.71 -8.80
CA GLU A 77 5.16 12.94 -9.93
C GLU A 77 4.85 11.97 -11.09
N TYR A 78 4.70 10.67 -10.79
CA TYR A 78 4.69 9.63 -11.84
C TYR A 78 3.32 8.99 -12.08
N ALA A 79 2.39 8.99 -11.12
CA ALA A 79 1.15 8.21 -11.27
C ALA A 79 0.32 8.61 -12.48
N MET A 80 0.18 9.92 -12.74
CA MET A 80 -0.56 10.41 -13.90
C MET A 80 0.14 10.06 -15.22
N GLU A 81 1.47 10.08 -15.24
CA GLU A 81 2.26 9.69 -16.42
C GLU A 81 2.05 8.20 -16.75
N VAL A 82 2.11 7.34 -15.72
CA VAL A 82 1.84 5.89 -15.86
C VAL A 82 0.44 5.64 -16.41
N ILE A 83 -0.57 6.27 -15.83
CA ILE A 83 -1.96 6.11 -16.28
C ILE A 83 -2.18 6.67 -17.68
N ASN A 84 -1.55 7.80 -18.04
CA ASN A 84 -1.60 8.35 -19.40
C ASN A 84 -1.00 7.40 -20.46
N ALA A 85 0.02 6.65 -20.08
CA ALA A 85 0.60 5.59 -20.91
C ALA A 85 -0.29 4.33 -21.01
N GLY A 86 -1.44 4.30 -20.33
CA GLY A 86 -2.37 3.17 -20.33
C GLY A 86 -1.85 1.95 -19.57
N LYS A 87 -0.99 2.15 -18.57
CA LYS A 87 -0.38 1.07 -17.80
C LYS A 87 -1.11 0.89 -16.47
N ASP A 88 -1.24 -0.36 -16.03
CA ASP A 88 -1.73 -0.68 -14.69
C ASP A 88 -0.75 -0.16 -13.64
N LEU A 89 -1.27 0.31 -12.50
CA LEU A 89 -0.47 0.93 -11.46
C LEU A 89 -0.79 0.34 -10.08
N ILE A 90 0.23 -0.15 -9.38
CA ILE A 90 0.14 -0.53 -7.98
C ILE A 90 0.75 0.59 -7.14
N ILE A 91 0.02 1.12 -6.16
CA ILE A 91 0.46 2.23 -5.29
C ILE A 91 0.59 1.74 -3.86
N MET A 92 1.81 1.77 -3.30
CA MET A 92 2.05 1.55 -1.87
C MET A 92 1.90 2.82 -1.05
N SER A 93 2.23 3.96 -1.64
CA SER A 93 2.19 5.27 -0.95
C SER A 93 0.78 5.87 -0.96
N ILE A 94 -0.19 5.10 -0.45
CA ILE A 94 -1.64 5.40 -0.47
C ILE A 94 -1.96 6.74 0.20
N GLY A 95 -1.11 7.22 1.11
CA GLY A 95 -1.23 8.54 1.72
C GLY A 95 -1.32 9.70 0.71
N SER A 96 -0.81 9.54 -0.51
CA SER A 96 -0.95 10.52 -1.58
C SER A 96 -2.40 10.72 -2.04
N LEU A 97 -3.24 9.69 -1.91
CA LEU A 97 -4.64 9.69 -2.36
C LEU A 97 -5.61 10.36 -1.37
N PHE A 98 -5.11 10.91 -0.25
CA PHE A 98 -5.87 11.85 0.58
C PHE A 98 -6.06 13.22 -0.10
N ASP A 99 -5.25 13.50 -1.11
CA ASP A 99 -5.45 14.59 -2.06
C ASP A 99 -6.61 14.21 -2.99
N ASP A 100 -7.76 14.83 -2.77
CA ASP A 100 -9.01 14.51 -3.46
C ASP A 100 -8.89 14.78 -4.97
N ASP A 101 -8.26 15.91 -5.35
CA ASP A 101 -8.04 16.30 -6.75
C ASP A 101 -7.16 15.28 -7.48
N LEU A 102 -6.05 14.88 -6.88
CA LEU A 102 -5.16 13.88 -7.46
C LEU A 102 -5.90 12.55 -7.65
N ARG A 103 -6.61 12.11 -6.60
CA ARG A 103 -7.33 10.84 -6.61
C ARG A 103 -8.41 10.81 -7.70
N GLU A 104 -9.23 11.84 -7.79
CA GLU A 104 -10.31 11.92 -8.78
C GLU A 104 -9.76 11.93 -10.20
N LYS A 105 -8.75 12.75 -10.48
CA LYS A 105 -8.07 12.78 -11.79
C LYS A 105 -7.47 11.42 -12.18
N LEU A 106 -6.83 10.72 -11.23
CA LEU A 106 -6.27 9.40 -11.48
C LEU A 106 -7.36 8.38 -11.81
N ILE A 107 -8.50 8.39 -11.07
CA ILE A 107 -9.63 7.48 -11.29
C ILE A 107 -10.28 7.73 -12.66
N GLU A 108 -10.56 9.00 -12.99
CA GLU A 108 -11.14 9.36 -14.30
C GLU A 108 -10.24 8.94 -15.44
N ARG A 109 -8.96 9.27 -15.33
CA ARG A 109 -8.00 8.95 -16.38
C ARG A 109 -7.78 7.45 -16.55
N ALA A 110 -7.76 6.69 -15.45
CA ALA A 110 -7.67 5.23 -15.50
C ALA A 110 -8.88 4.59 -16.22
N LYS A 111 -10.10 5.12 -16.00
CA LYS A 111 -11.30 4.68 -16.75
C LYS A 111 -11.17 4.95 -18.24
N GLU A 112 -10.74 6.16 -18.64
CA GLU A 112 -10.53 6.52 -20.04
C GLU A 112 -9.49 5.64 -20.72
N LYS A 113 -8.39 5.37 -20.02
CA LYS A 113 -7.28 4.54 -20.52
C LYS A 113 -7.52 3.04 -20.38
N LYS A 114 -8.60 2.62 -19.72
CA LYS A 114 -8.95 1.22 -19.43
C LYS A 114 -7.87 0.46 -18.66
N CYS A 115 -7.09 1.16 -17.85
CA CYS A 115 -6.12 0.58 -16.94
C CYS A 115 -6.62 0.59 -15.49
N LYS A 116 -5.95 -0.15 -14.61
CA LYS A 116 -6.36 -0.35 -13.22
C LYS A 116 -5.35 0.25 -12.26
N ILE A 117 -5.88 0.75 -11.14
CA ILE A 117 -5.07 1.17 -9.99
C ILE A 117 -5.32 0.18 -8.86
N TYR A 118 -4.26 -0.49 -8.41
CA TYR A 118 -4.31 -1.46 -7.32
C TYR A 118 -3.70 -0.85 -6.05
N LEU A 119 -4.37 -1.05 -4.94
CA LEU A 119 -3.94 -0.59 -3.63
C LEU A 119 -3.76 -1.82 -2.73
N PRO A 120 -2.53 -2.18 -2.36
CA PRO A 120 -2.28 -3.26 -1.41
C PRO A 120 -2.91 -2.96 -0.05
N SER A 121 -3.40 -3.98 0.65
CA SER A 121 -3.98 -3.83 1.99
C SER A 121 -2.96 -3.34 3.03
N GLY A 122 -1.67 -3.50 2.73
CA GLY A 122 -0.61 -3.14 3.67
C GLY A 122 -0.57 -4.10 4.85
N ALA A 123 -0.47 -3.53 6.05
CA ALA A 123 -0.30 -4.30 7.28
C ALA A 123 -1.63 -4.70 7.96
N VAL A 124 -2.75 -4.77 7.21
CA VAL A 124 -4.07 -5.16 7.74
C VAL A 124 -4.71 -6.28 6.93
N CYS A 125 -5.65 -6.96 7.55
CA CYS A 125 -6.52 -7.96 6.93
C CYS A 125 -7.98 -7.49 6.90
N GLY A 126 -8.84 -8.16 6.11
CA GLY A 126 -10.29 -7.93 6.08
C GLY A 126 -10.74 -6.74 5.23
N ILE A 127 -9.89 -6.21 4.34
CA ILE A 127 -10.26 -5.13 3.41
C ILE A 127 -11.33 -5.60 2.40
N ASP A 128 -11.28 -6.85 1.97
CA ASP A 128 -12.29 -7.50 1.15
C ASP A 128 -13.65 -7.55 1.84
N GLY A 129 -13.67 -7.93 3.13
CA GLY A 129 -14.87 -7.89 3.97
C GLY A 129 -15.46 -6.49 4.10
N ILE A 130 -14.63 -5.45 4.24
CA ILE A 130 -15.08 -4.04 4.27
C ILE A 130 -15.70 -3.62 2.92
N LYS A 131 -15.09 -4.01 1.79
CA LYS A 131 -15.66 -3.75 0.46
C LYS A 131 -17.03 -4.39 0.29
N ALA A 132 -17.17 -5.65 0.70
CA ALA A 132 -18.46 -6.35 0.66
C ALA A 132 -19.48 -5.72 1.61
N ALA A 133 -19.10 -5.41 2.84
CA ALA A 133 -19.93 -4.75 3.85
C ALA A 133 -20.47 -3.39 3.38
N LYS A 134 -19.66 -2.63 2.63
CA LYS A 134 -20.07 -1.34 2.04
C LYS A 134 -21.27 -1.48 1.13
N ILE A 135 -21.37 -2.56 0.36
CA ILE A 135 -22.52 -2.83 -0.53
C ILE A 135 -23.78 -3.08 0.29
N GLY A 136 -23.66 -3.78 1.43
CA GLY A 136 -24.77 -4.10 2.31
C GLY A 136 -25.19 -2.96 3.25
N GLY A 137 -24.47 -1.84 3.27
CA GLY A 137 -24.68 -0.71 4.16
C GLY A 137 -23.73 -0.73 5.35
N LEU A 138 -22.69 0.08 5.25
CA LEU A 138 -21.60 0.24 6.21
C LEU A 138 -21.76 1.60 6.90
N ASP A 139 -22.03 1.60 8.22
CA ASP A 139 -22.29 2.82 8.99
C ASP A 139 -21.02 3.37 9.62
N GLU A 140 -20.19 2.50 10.20
CA GLU A 140 -18.98 2.91 10.91
C GLU A 140 -17.82 1.96 10.63
N VAL A 141 -16.62 2.56 10.47
CA VAL A 141 -15.35 1.86 10.39
C VAL A 141 -14.34 2.54 11.31
N THR A 142 -13.73 1.75 12.18
CA THR A 142 -12.66 2.21 13.07
C THR A 142 -11.41 1.37 12.88
N LEU A 143 -10.28 2.03 12.69
CA LEU A 143 -8.95 1.44 12.74
C LEU A 143 -8.32 1.75 14.09
N VAL A 144 -7.95 0.73 14.83
CA VAL A 144 -7.13 0.86 16.05
C VAL A 144 -5.73 0.33 15.74
N THR A 145 -4.73 1.22 15.79
CA THR A 145 -3.31 0.86 15.64
C THR A 145 -2.65 0.92 17.02
N THR A 146 -2.08 -0.18 17.47
CA THR A 146 -1.31 -0.23 18.71
C THR A 146 0.16 -0.49 18.41
N LYS A 147 1.03 0.32 19.00
CA LYS A 147 2.49 0.23 18.85
C LYS A 147 3.17 0.44 20.20
N SER A 148 4.42 -0.01 20.33
CA SER A 148 5.23 0.38 21.48
C SER A 148 5.48 1.90 21.48
N PRO A 149 5.67 2.53 22.65
CA PRO A 149 5.99 3.95 22.75
C PRO A 149 7.20 4.34 21.90
N ASN A 150 8.28 3.55 21.93
CA ASN A 150 9.49 3.78 21.15
C ASN A 150 9.22 3.81 19.64
N ALA A 151 8.33 2.94 19.12
CA ALA A 151 7.95 2.93 17.70
C ALA A 151 7.16 4.19 17.29
N LEU A 152 6.64 4.94 18.27
CA LEU A 152 5.94 6.22 18.08
C LEU A 152 6.81 7.43 18.46
N GLY A 153 8.09 7.21 18.82
CA GLY A 153 8.98 8.27 19.30
C GLY A 153 8.51 8.92 20.61
N LYS A 154 7.91 8.12 21.50
CA LYS A 154 7.37 8.56 22.79
C LYS A 154 8.02 7.78 23.93
N GLU A 155 8.10 8.40 25.11
CA GLU A 155 8.48 7.76 26.36
C GLU A 155 7.22 7.71 27.24
N LEU A 156 6.63 6.52 27.39
CA LEU A 156 5.40 6.29 28.13
C LEU A 156 5.49 4.96 28.88
N ASP A 157 5.08 4.96 30.13
CA ASP A 157 5.09 3.81 31.05
C ASP A 157 3.74 3.07 31.13
N LYS A 158 2.70 3.66 30.53
CA LYS A 158 1.34 3.09 30.51
C LYS A 158 0.68 3.24 29.15
N ARG A 159 -0.29 2.37 28.91
CA ARG A 159 -1.12 2.39 27.71
C ARG A 159 -1.83 3.74 27.57
N THR A 160 -1.54 4.45 26.47
CA THR A 160 -2.02 5.82 26.23
C THR A 160 -2.56 5.96 24.83
N ILE A 161 -3.71 6.63 24.68
CA ILE A 161 -4.22 7.01 23.36
C ILE A 161 -3.44 8.25 22.92
N ILE A 162 -2.72 8.13 21.82
CA ILE A 162 -1.91 9.20 21.23
C ILE A 162 -2.73 10.06 20.27
N PHE A 163 -3.67 9.43 19.58
CA PHE A 163 -4.55 10.09 18.62
C PHE A 163 -5.90 9.39 18.56
N GLU A 164 -6.95 10.17 18.43
CA GLU A 164 -8.30 9.71 18.09
C GLU A 164 -9.00 10.75 17.22
N GLY A 165 -9.38 10.37 15.98
CA GLY A 165 -9.98 11.27 15.03
C GLY A 165 -10.30 10.60 13.70
N SER A 166 -10.63 11.41 12.68
CA SER A 166 -10.82 10.89 11.32
C SER A 166 -9.49 10.55 10.65
N ALA A 167 -9.53 9.65 9.66
CA ALA A 167 -8.35 9.31 8.86
C ALA A 167 -7.76 10.55 8.17
N ARG A 168 -8.61 11.50 7.73
CA ARG A 168 -8.15 12.77 7.14
C ARG A 168 -7.33 13.62 8.12
N LYS A 169 -7.71 13.65 9.40
CA LYS A 169 -6.91 14.35 10.43
C LYS A 169 -5.60 13.60 10.73
N ALA A 170 -5.69 12.26 10.79
CA ALA A 170 -4.53 11.43 11.09
C ALA A 170 -3.38 11.57 10.07
N VAL A 171 -3.66 11.83 8.79
CA VAL A 171 -2.61 11.98 7.75
C VAL A 171 -1.70 13.16 8.02
N ASN A 172 -2.24 14.24 8.57
CA ASN A 172 -1.46 15.45 8.86
C ASN A 172 -0.52 15.25 10.06
N GLU A 173 -0.94 14.49 11.07
CA GLU A 173 -0.20 14.26 12.31
C GLU A 173 0.75 13.05 12.23
N PHE A 174 0.36 12.02 11.47
CA PHE A 174 1.08 10.75 11.39
C PHE A 174 1.32 10.27 9.95
N PRO A 175 1.94 11.06 9.07
CA PRO A 175 2.03 10.79 7.62
C PRO A 175 2.72 9.46 7.27
N ARG A 176 3.59 8.95 8.16
CA ARG A 176 4.30 7.67 7.95
C ARG A 176 3.45 6.43 8.27
N ASN A 177 2.33 6.59 8.99
CA ASN A 177 1.50 5.48 9.46
C ASN A 177 0.13 5.43 8.80
N ILE A 178 -0.07 6.19 7.73
CA ILE A 178 -1.41 6.47 7.20
C ILE A 178 -1.85 5.54 6.07
N ASN A 179 -0.94 4.81 5.42
CA ASN A 179 -1.29 3.98 4.25
C ASN A 179 -2.39 2.96 4.56
N VAL A 180 -2.33 2.33 5.76
CA VAL A 180 -3.36 1.39 6.23
C VAL A 180 -4.72 2.08 6.38
N ALA A 181 -4.76 3.25 7.04
CA ALA A 181 -5.98 4.03 7.20
C ALA A 181 -6.50 4.54 5.85
N GLY A 182 -5.60 4.87 4.93
CA GLY A 182 -5.93 5.26 3.56
C GLY A 182 -6.62 4.13 2.80
N CYS A 183 -6.04 2.94 2.79
CA CYS A 183 -6.62 1.76 2.16
C CYS A 183 -8.00 1.43 2.74
N LEU A 184 -8.10 1.40 4.07
CA LEU A 184 -9.36 1.12 4.77
C LEU A 184 -10.44 2.17 4.46
N SER A 185 -10.06 3.45 4.40
CA SER A 185 -10.99 4.55 4.09
C SER A 185 -11.54 4.45 2.68
N LEU A 186 -10.71 4.14 1.70
CA LEU A 186 -11.11 3.98 0.31
C LEU A 186 -12.02 2.75 0.12
N ALA A 187 -11.70 1.66 0.81
CA ALA A 187 -12.53 0.45 0.80
C ALA A 187 -13.88 0.67 1.49
N GLY A 188 -13.92 1.48 2.54
CA GLY A 188 -15.07 1.69 3.43
C GLY A 188 -15.84 2.98 3.21
N VAL A 189 -15.89 3.82 4.25
CA VAL A 189 -16.77 5.01 4.38
C VAL A 189 -16.11 6.34 4.02
N GLY A 190 -14.90 6.30 3.47
CA GLY A 190 -14.13 7.49 3.09
C GLY A 190 -13.28 8.06 4.23
N PHE A 191 -12.41 9.02 3.88
CA PHE A 191 -11.39 9.55 4.79
C PHE A 191 -11.95 10.33 5.98
N ASP A 192 -13.07 11.01 5.79
CA ASP A 192 -13.65 11.88 6.81
C ASP A 192 -14.45 11.08 7.84
N LYS A 193 -15.06 9.95 7.44
CA LYS A 193 -15.89 9.10 8.29
C LYS A 193 -15.14 7.92 8.91
N THR A 194 -14.02 7.48 8.33
CA THR A 194 -13.19 6.43 8.93
C THR A 194 -12.53 6.96 10.20
N LYS A 195 -12.80 6.32 11.33
CA LYS A 195 -12.20 6.63 12.62
C LYS A 195 -10.83 5.97 12.73
N VAL A 196 -9.85 6.69 13.26
CA VAL A 196 -8.50 6.20 13.54
C VAL A 196 -8.17 6.46 14.99
N LYS A 197 -7.70 5.42 15.67
CA LYS A 197 -7.18 5.49 17.03
C LYS A 197 -5.75 4.92 17.04
N ILE A 198 -4.80 5.73 17.51
CA ILE A 198 -3.40 5.32 17.68
C ILE A 198 -3.13 5.19 19.17
N VAL A 199 -2.66 4.03 19.58
CA VAL A 199 -2.41 3.67 20.97
C VAL A 199 -0.93 3.35 21.13
N ALA A 200 -0.26 4.01 22.06
CA ALA A 200 1.03 3.60 22.60
C ALA A 200 0.80 2.63 23.76
N ASP A 201 1.43 1.46 23.70
CA ASP A 201 1.30 0.45 24.76
C ASP A 201 2.68 -0.17 25.04
N PRO A 202 3.25 0.04 26.24
CA PRO A 202 4.61 -0.44 26.56
C PRO A 202 4.73 -1.96 26.68
N VAL A 203 3.61 -2.69 26.80
CA VAL A 203 3.66 -4.16 26.94
C VAL A 203 3.56 -4.90 25.61
N VAL A 204 3.23 -4.21 24.50
CA VAL A 204 3.15 -4.88 23.20
C VAL A 204 4.53 -5.12 22.61
N LYS A 205 4.73 -6.34 22.12
CA LYS A 205 5.97 -6.74 21.41
C LYS A 205 5.91 -6.37 19.93
N TYR A 206 4.72 -6.39 19.34
CA TYR A 206 4.51 -6.22 17.91
C TYR A 206 3.48 -5.13 17.62
N ASN A 207 3.61 -4.47 16.48
CA ASN A 207 2.58 -3.56 16.03
C ASN A 207 1.31 -4.34 15.72
N SER A 208 0.17 -3.90 16.21
CA SER A 208 -1.12 -4.49 15.85
C SER A 208 -2.04 -3.49 15.17
N HIS A 209 -2.87 -4.01 14.28
CA HIS A 209 -3.94 -3.27 13.65
C HIS A 209 -5.25 -4.03 13.82
N ARG A 210 -6.25 -3.35 14.37
CA ARG A 210 -7.60 -3.89 14.55
C ARG A 210 -8.59 -3.03 13.77
N ILE A 211 -9.36 -3.66 12.89
CA ILE A 211 -10.49 -3.07 12.19
C ILE A 211 -11.77 -3.47 12.93
N LEU A 212 -12.59 -2.48 13.25
CA LEU A 212 -13.94 -2.65 13.78
C LEU A 212 -14.90 -1.99 12.79
N ALA A 213 -15.92 -2.72 12.38
CA ALA A 213 -16.93 -2.18 11.47
C ALA A 213 -18.32 -2.68 11.85
N HIS A 214 -19.32 -1.85 11.63
CA HIS A 214 -20.73 -2.24 11.78
C HIS A 214 -21.62 -1.48 10.77
N GLY A 215 -22.79 -2.04 10.55
CA GLY A 215 -23.80 -1.49 9.65
C GLY A 215 -24.92 -2.50 9.44
N LYS A 216 -25.70 -2.29 8.40
CA LYS A 216 -26.81 -3.20 8.07
C LYS A 216 -26.36 -4.62 7.72
N PHE A 217 -25.10 -4.80 7.27
CA PHE A 217 -24.50 -6.11 7.01
C PHE A 217 -24.24 -6.91 8.30
N GLY A 218 -24.22 -6.27 9.47
CA GLY A 218 -23.87 -6.87 10.75
C GLY A 218 -22.65 -6.19 11.39
N ARG A 219 -21.76 -6.98 11.99
CA ARG A 219 -20.54 -6.51 12.66
C ARG A 219 -19.34 -7.31 12.21
N MET A 220 -18.20 -6.63 12.02
CA MET A 220 -16.92 -7.25 11.66
C MET A 220 -15.83 -6.80 12.63
N ARG A 221 -14.99 -7.73 13.01
CA ARG A 221 -13.72 -7.48 13.69
C ARG A 221 -12.63 -8.28 12.99
N ALA A 222 -11.59 -7.59 12.55
CA ALA A 222 -10.37 -8.19 12.03
C ALA A 222 -9.17 -7.61 12.78
N GLU A 223 -8.22 -8.46 13.15
CA GLU A 223 -7.06 -8.05 13.92
C GLU A 223 -5.82 -8.79 13.42
N VAL A 224 -4.70 -8.10 13.36
CA VAL A 224 -3.42 -8.66 12.98
C VAL A 224 -2.31 -8.09 13.85
N GLU A 225 -1.43 -8.96 14.31
CA GLU A 225 -0.16 -8.62 14.95
C GLU A 225 0.95 -8.78 13.92
N ASN A 226 1.75 -7.75 13.73
CA ASN A 226 2.72 -7.68 12.64
C ASN A 226 4.14 -7.83 13.16
N LEU A 227 4.86 -8.79 12.62
CA LEU A 227 6.31 -8.82 12.76
C LEU A 227 6.95 -7.66 11.98
N PRO A 228 8.05 -7.09 12.48
CA PRO A 228 8.85 -6.13 11.71
C PRO A 228 9.33 -6.76 10.39
N ASN A 229 9.42 -5.95 9.34
CA ASN A 229 10.05 -6.39 8.10
C ASN A 229 11.55 -6.62 8.36
N PRO A 230 12.13 -7.77 7.95
CA PRO A 230 13.53 -8.09 8.15
C PRO A 230 14.50 -7.04 7.59
N ASN A 231 14.12 -6.40 6.47
CA ASN A 231 14.94 -5.40 5.78
C ASN A 231 14.64 -3.96 6.22
N ASN A 232 13.55 -3.73 6.98
CA ASN A 232 13.16 -2.43 7.52
C ASN A 232 12.29 -2.59 8.78
N PRO A 233 12.89 -2.66 9.97
CA PRO A 233 12.15 -2.84 11.22
C PRO A 233 11.09 -1.76 11.52
N GLY A 234 11.16 -0.59 10.87
CA GLY A 234 10.14 0.46 10.97
C GLY A 234 8.83 0.16 10.25
N SER A 235 8.81 -0.87 9.38
CA SER A 235 7.62 -1.33 8.65
C SER A 235 7.19 -2.73 9.07
N SER A 236 5.92 -3.03 8.84
CA SER A 236 5.37 -4.39 9.07
C SER A 236 5.71 -5.30 7.89
N TYR A 237 6.13 -6.53 8.16
CA TYR A 237 6.46 -7.50 7.10
C TYR A 237 5.24 -7.82 6.22
N LEU A 238 4.05 -7.89 6.83
CA LEU A 238 2.80 -8.10 6.08
C LEU A 238 2.57 -7.03 5.00
N ALA A 239 3.11 -5.82 5.15
CA ALA A 239 2.99 -4.78 4.12
C ALA A 239 3.70 -5.19 2.81
N SER A 240 4.93 -5.73 2.89
CA SER A 240 5.63 -6.29 1.73
C SER A 240 4.91 -7.51 1.16
N LEU A 241 4.44 -8.41 2.02
CA LEU A 241 3.71 -9.60 1.57
C LEU A 241 2.39 -9.24 0.87
N SER A 242 1.66 -8.23 1.37
CA SER A 242 0.44 -7.73 0.71
C SER A 242 0.72 -7.09 -0.65
N ALA A 243 1.88 -6.45 -0.80
CA ALA A 243 2.33 -5.89 -2.07
C ALA A 243 2.59 -6.98 -3.11
N ILE A 244 3.32 -8.04 -2.72
CA ILE A 244 3.57 -9.22 -3.56
C ILE A 244 2.25 -9.91 -3.93
N ALA A 245 1.35 -10.10 -2.96
CA ALA A 245 0.03 -10.70 -3.20
C ALA A 245 -0.81 -9.85 -4.17
N THR A 246 -0.70 -8.51 -4.09
CA THR A 246 -1.39 -7.61 -5.03
C THR A 246 -0.82 -7.70 -6.44
N LEU A 247 0.52 -7.81 -6.58
CA LEU A 247 1.14 -8.06 -7.88
C LEU A 247 0.66 -9.39 -8.48
N ARG A 248 0.68 -10.48 -7.70
CA ARG A 248 0.14 -11.78 -8.13
C ARG A 248 -1.32 -11.66 -8.58
N ARG A 249 -2.16 -11.03 -7.79
CA ARG A 249 -3.57 -10.79 -8.13
C ARG A 249 -3.73 -10.01 -9.44
N ALA A 250 -2.81 -9.12 -9.79
CA ALA A 250 -2.89 -8.35 -11.02
C ALA A 250 -2.57 -9.21 -12.27
N ILE A 251 -1.75 -10.25 -12.14
CA ILE A 251 -1.23 -11.06 -13.27
C ILE A 251 -1.79 -12.49 -13.31
N GLU A 252 -2.17 -13.08 -12.17
CA GLU A 252 -2.70 -14.44 -12.10
C GLU A 252 -4.17 -14.51 -12.56
N PRO A 253 -4.58 -15.61 -13.22
CA PRO A 253 -5.96 -15.76 -13.74
C PRO A 253 -6.98 -15.96 -12.62
N ILE A 254 -6.59 -16.54 -11.47
CA ILE A 254 -7.48 -16.78 -10.34
C ILE A 254 -7.44 -15.59 -9.39
N GLN A 255 -8.59 -14.95 -9.20
CA GLN A 255 -8.77 -13.81 -8.28
C GLN A 255 -9.51 -14.29 -7.04
N ILE A 256 -8.95 -14.05 -5.85
CA ILE A 256 -9.55 -14.40 -4.56
C ILE A 256 -9.78 -13.11 -3.77
N GLY A 257 -10.97 -12.99 -3.21
CA GLY A 257 -11.41 -11.79 -2.49
C GLY A 257 -12.03 -10.74 -3.41
N ALA A 258 -12.57 -9.69 -2.79
CA ALA A 258 -13.29 -8.61 -3.49
C ALA A 258 -12.36 -7.48 -3.94
#